data_46e693feb0d71a4a5ef525aa78dfbf63
#
_entry.id   46e693feb0d71a4a5ef525aa78dfbf63
#
_cell.length_a   1.000
_cell.length_b   1.000
_cell.length_c   1.000
_cell.angle_alpha   90.00
_cell.angle_beta   90.00
_cell.angle_gamma   90.00
#
_symmetry.space_group_name_H-M   'P 1'
#
loop_
_entity.id
_entity.type
_entity.pdbx_description
1 polymer ?
#
loop_
_entity_poly.entity_id
_entity_poly.type
_entity_poly.pdbx_seq_one_letter_code
_entity_poly.pdbx_strand_id
1 'polypeptide(L)'
;RKSPIPDRYAILMNKIRPYLMQAAATLLTCAAVAAPLAVQAQTAVATTLSAQPLTGRIGFVNTDRLFSETRAAVESQNKLKREFSSREHQLTSLGERLQKAVNKFERDQADLSEAQASERRRELVAMDNEFQQKRQEFQEDLNNRKAEEMQALLERANRAVIRIAAQDGYDVILQEVVFIKPQLNITDKVIAELDAGR
;
A
#
# COMPACT_ATOMS: atom_id res chain seq x y z
N ARG A 1 30.80 -6.49 2.63
CA ARG A 1 30.68 -5.05 2.98
C ARG A 1 29.18 -4.73 3.01
N LYS A 2 28.63 -4.61 4.22
CA LYS A 2 27.23 -4.23 4.48
C LYS A 2 27.14 -2.71 4.33
N SER A 3 26.24 -2.23 3.46
CA SER A 3 25.84 -0.83 3.39
C SER A 3 24.87 -0.50 4.54
N PRO A 4 25.02 0.63 5.26
CA PRO A 4 24.10 1.00 6.31
C PRO A 4 22.82 1.61 5.72
N ILE A 5 21.68 1.10 6.16
CA ILE A 5 20.36 1.68 5.93
C ILE A 5 20.27 2.95 6.80
N PRO A 6 19.88 4.11 6.28
CA PRO A 6 19.74 5.31 7.09
C PRO A 6 18.51 5.21 8.00
N ASP A 7 18.79 5.29 9.31
CA ASP A 7 17.81 5.33 10.42
C ASP A 7 16.97 6.62 10.37
N ARG A 8 15.92 6.64 9.55
CA ARG A 8 14.93 7.73 9.56
C ARG A 8 13.90 7.62 10.69
N TYR A 9 13.88 6.52 11.42
CA TYR A 9 12.96 6.30 12.53
C TYR A 9 13.49 6.76 13.90
N ALA A 10 14.80 7.00 14.03
CA ALA A 10 15.41 7.45 15.29
C ALA A 10 15.14 8.93 15.61
N ILE A 11 14.78 9.75 14.62
CA ILE A 11 14.59 11.20 14.80
C ILE A 11 13.18 11.56 15.31
N LEU A 12 12.19 10.70 15.11
CA LEU A 12 10.79 10.98 15.54
C LEU A 12 10.54 10.66 17.03
N MET A 13 11.31 9.77 17.64
CA MET A 13 11.10 9.38 19.05
C MET A 13 11.75 10.35 20.09
N ASN A 14 12.55 11.29 19.67
CA ASN A 14 13.23 12.21 20.61
C ASN A 14 12.52 13.56 20.83
N LYS A 15 11.35 13.79 20.21
CA LYS A 15 10.57 15.03 20.38
C LYS A 15 9.39 14.96 21.35
N ILE A 16 9.11 13.80 21.97
CA ILE A 16 7.94 13.61 22.85
C ILE A 16 8.33 13.51 24.35
N ARG A 17 9.59 13.65 24.70
CA ARG A 17 10.09 13.44 26.09
C ARG A 17 10.12 14.62 27.07
N PRO A 18 9.74 15.88 26.78
CA PRO A 18 9.83 16.90 27.83
C PRO A 18 8.52 17.24 28.57
N TYR A 19 7.40 16.52 28.39
CA TYR A 19 6.14 16.90 29.04
C TYR A 19 5.73 16.07 30.25
N LEU A 20 6.59 15.22 30.80
CA LEU A 20 6.27 14.32 31.92
C LEU A 20 7.14 14.51 33.15
N MET A 21 7.58 15.74 33.45
CA MET A 21 8.28 16.01 34.72
C MET A 21 8.05 17.45 35.18
N GLN A 22 6.87 17.75 35.70
CA GLN A 22 6.64 18.88 36.61
C GLN A 22 5.36 18.64 37.43
N ALA A 23 5.49 17.96 38.55
CA ALA A 23 4.61 18.10 39.71
C ALA A 23 5.28 17.48 40.91
N ALA A 24 6.12 18.24 41.59
CA ALA A 24 6.51 17.94 42.98
C ALA A 24 6.78 19.25 43.71
N ALA A 25 6.23 19.32 44.87
CA ALA A 25 6.58 20.19 45.99
C ALA A 25 5.81 21.52 46.17
N THR A 26 4.80 21.48 47.04
CA THR A 26 4.64 22.51 48.05
C THR A 26 4.25 21.86 49.37
N LEU A 27 5.11 22.07 50.37
CA LEU A 27 5.04 21.63 51.75
C LEU A 27 4.28 22.63 52.62
N LEU A 28 3.63 22.08 53.63
CA LEU A 28 3.38 22.57 55.01
C LEU A 28 2.47 23.77 55.25
N THR A 29 1.40 23.52 55.96
CA THR A 29 1.30 24.07 57.34
C THR A 29 0.22 23.31 58.16
N CYS A 30 0.59 22.87 59.37
CA CYS A 30 -0.25 22.27 60.40
C CYS A 30 -1.23 23.28 61.00
N ALA A 31 -2.49 22.89 61.18
CA ALA A 31 -3.31 23.40 62.27
C ALA A 31 -4.21 22.25 62.75
N ALA A 32 -3.94 21.78 63.94
CA ALA A 32 -4.72 20.78 64.65
C ALA A 32 -6.03 21.40 65.15
N VAL A 33 -7.17 20.90 64.68
CA VAL A 33 -8.47 21.09 65.28
C VAL A 33 -9.11 19.72 65.46
N ALA A 34 -9.24 19.28 66.70
CA ALA A 34 -9.93 18.07 67.05
C ALA A 34 -11.44 18.27 66.86
N ALA A 35 -12.06 17.51 66.03
CA ALA A 35 -13.50 17.35 65.90
C ALA A 35 -13.84 15.85 65.75
N PRO A 36 -14.97 15.37 66.30
CA PRO A 36 -15.25 13.96 66.48
C PRO A 36 -15.49 13.21 65.18
N LEU A 37 -14.95 12.00 65.18
CA LEU A 37 -15.09 11.02 64.08
C LEU A 37 -16.55 10.60 63.91
N ALA A 38 -17.27 11.22 63.01
CA ALA A 38 -18.42 10.61 62.34
C ALA A 38 -17.91 9.70 61.25
N VAL A 39 -17.89 8.40 61.51
CA VAL A 39 -17.66 7.37 60.52
C VAL A 39 -18.83 7.41 59.52
N GLN A 40 -18.69 8.18 58.46
CA GLN A 40 -19.56 8.03 57.31
C GLN A 40 -19.06 6.81 56.52
N ALA A 41 -19.83 5.72 56.65
CA ALA A 41 -19.71 4.61 55.72
C ALA A 41 -19.95 5.13 54.31
N GLN A 42 -18.87 5.44 53.58
CA GLN A 42 -18.94 5.66 52.17
C GLN A 42 -19.31 4.31 51.53
N THR A 43 -20.60 4.15 51.24
CA THR A 43 -21.07 3.14 50.31
C THR A 43 -20.33 3.44 48.98
N ALA A 44 -19.27 2.68 48.73
CA ALA A 44 -18.66 2.65 47.39
C ALA A 44 -19.78 2.20 46.45
N VAL A 45 -20.36 3.17 45.75
CA VAL A 45 -21.16 2.88 44.56
C VAL A 45 -20.19 2.30 43.57
N ALA A 46 -20.06 0.97 43.60
CA ALA A 46 -19.44 0.24 42.51
C ALA A 46 -20.28 0.57 41.28
N THR A 47 -19.84 1.57 40.54
CA THR A 47 -20.31 1.79 39.19
C THR A 47 -19.85 0.56 38.40
N THR A 48 -20.68 -0.47 38.42
CA THR A 48 -20.55 -1.56 37.46
C THR A 48 -20.70 -0.89 36.08
N LEU A 49 -19.56 -0.62 35.45
CA LEU A 49 -19.51 -0.40 33.99
C LEU A 49 -20.11 -1.68 33.41
N SER A 50 -21.44 -1.68 33.24
CA SER A 50 -22.09 -2.64 32.38
C SER A 50 -21.45 -2.49 31.02
N ALA A 51 -20.47 -3.35 30.75
CA ALA A 51 -19.98 -3.54 29.37
C ALA A 51 -21.21 -4.03 28.60
N GLN A 52 -21.95 -3.09 28.03
CA GLN A 52 -22.99 -3.45 27.07
C GLN A 52 -22.25 -4.22 25.97
N PRO A 53 -22.68 -5.45 25.67
CA PRO A 53 -22.10 -6.16 24.54
C PRO A 53 -22.26 -5.23 23.33
N LEU A 54 -21.17 -4.95 22.65
CA LEU A 54 -21.18 -4.27 21.37
C LEU A 54 -21.99 -5.21 20.44
N THR A 55 -23.27 -4.99 20.34
CA THR A 55 -24.16 -5.67 19.37
C THR A 55 -23.97 -5.10 17.99
N GLY A 56 -22.78 -4.51 17.74
CA GLY A 56 -22.43 -3.92 16.49
C GLY A 56 -22.39 -4.95 15.36
N ARG A 57 -23.03 -4.62 14.25
CA ARG A 57 -22.99 -5.45 13.05
C ARG A 57 -21.63 -5.28 12.38
N ILE A 58 -20.84 -6.37 12.33
CA ILE A 58 -19.52 -6.39 11.73
C ILE A 58 -19.58 -7.08 10.37
N GLY A 59 -18.96 -6.48 9.36
CA GLY A 59 -18.71 -7.06 8.05
C GLY A 59 -17.23 -7.26 7.78
N PHE A 60 -16.91 -8.08 6.80
CA PHE A 60 -15.56 -8.28 6.27
C PHE A 60 -15.59 -8.24 4.75
N VAL A 61 -14.59 -7.57 4.17
CA VAL A 61 -14.37 -7.50 2.72
C VAL A 61 -12.95 -7.94 2.38
N ASN A 62 -12.82 -8.90 1.48
CA ASN A 62 -11.54 -9.31 0.92
C ASN A 62 -11.19 -8.40 -0.26
N THR A 63 -10.21 -7.52 -0.07
CA THR A 63 -9.77 -6.55 -1.08
C THR A 63 -9.11 -7.21 -2.28
N ASP A 64 -8.38 -8.33 -2.10
CA ASP A 64 -7.71 -9.03 -3.19
C ASP A 64 -8.74 -9.58 -4.20
N ARG A 65 -9.88 -10.07 -3.69
CA ARG A 65 -10.98 -10.50 -4.55
C ARG A 65 -11.61 -9.33 -5.31
N LEU A 66 -11.73 -8.16 -4.68
CA LEU A 66 -12.23 -6.97 -5.37
C LEU A 66 -11.32 -6.58 -6.54
N PHE A 67 -9.99 -6.69 -6.36
CA PHE A 67 -9.00 -6.34 -7.38
C PHE A 67 -8.79 -7.42 -8.46
N SER A 68 -9.32 -8.62 -8.27
CA SER A 68 -9.20 -9.72 -9.23
C SER A 68 -10.50 -10.11 -9.91
N GLU A 69 -11.65 -10.01 -9.23
CA GLU A 69 -12.91 -10.58 -9.69
C GLU A 69 -13.92 -9.56 -10.24
N THR A 70 -13.77 -8.26 -9.89
CA THR A 70 -14.70 -7.23 -10.38
C THR A 70 -14.52 -6.97 -11.88
N ARG A 71 -15.61 -6.65 -12.57
CA ARG A 71 -15.58 -6.22 -13.98
C ARG A 71 -14.64 -5.03 -14.18
N ALA A 72 -14.67 -4.06 -13.27
CA ALA A 72 -13.77 -2.90 -13.31
C ALA A 72 -12.28 -3.28 -13.23
N ALA A 73 -11.91 -4.29 -12.42
CA ALA A 73 -10.54 -4.79 -12.35
C ALA A 73 -10.11 -5.44 -13.67
N VAL A 74 -10.97 -6.27 -14.26
CA VAL A 74 -10.70 -6.91 -15.56
C VAL A 74 -10.58 -5.87 -16.69
N GLU A 75 -11.44 -4.86 -16.70
CA GLU A 75 -11.39 -3.77 -17.67
C GLU A 75 -10.12 -2.95 -17.53
N SER A 76 -9.69 -2.65 -16.31
CA SER A 76 -8.44 -1.95 -16.01
C SER A 76 -7.22 -2.74 -16.52
N GLN A 77 -7.15 -4.05 -16.24
CA GLN A 77 -6.08 -4.90 -16.75
C GLN A 77 -6.04 -4.92 -18.30
N ASN A 78 -7.20 -5.05 -18.93
CA ASN A 78 -7.29 -5.04 -20.39
C ASN A 78 -6.90 -3.67 -20.98
N LYS A 79 -7.23 -2.57 -20.31
CA LYS A 79 -6.82 -1.23 -20.70
C LYS A 79 -5.31 -1.08 -20.64
N LEU A 80 -4.68 -1.45 -19.54
CA LEU A 80 -3.21 -1.44 -19.38
C LEU A 80 -2.54 -2.29 -20.46
N LYS A 81 -3.02 -3.49 -20.72
CA LYS A 81 -2.48 -4.36 -21.76
C LYS A 81 -2.55 -3.71 -23.16
N ARG A 82 -3.67 -3.09 -23.50
CA ARG A 82 -3.79 -2.38 -24.80
C ARG A 82 -2.88 -1.16 -24.88
N GLU A 83 -2.80 -0.38 -23.80
CA GLU A 83 -2.00 0.85 -23.73
C GLU A 83 -0.50 0.56 -23.89
N PHE A 84 -0.02 -0.52 -23.27
CA PHE A 84 1.40 -0.85 -23.22
C PHE A 84 1.88 -1.85 -24.29
N SER A 85 0.99 -2.55 -24.98
CA SER A 85 1.35 -3.60 -25.94
C SER A 85 2.28 -3.12 -27.06
N SER A 86 2.05 -1.93 -27.62
CA SER A 86 2.90 -1.38 -28.69
C SER A 86 4.33 -1.12 -28.21
N ARG A 87 4.49 -0.58 -26.99
CA ARG A 87 5.81 -0.31 -26.39
C ARG A 87 6.53 -1.60 -26.02
N GLU A 88 5.81 -2.61 -25.56
CA GLU A 88 6.35 -3.94 -25.28
C GLU A 88 6.92 -4.58 -26.57
N HIS A 89 6.20 -4.51 -27.68
CA HIS A 89 6.69 -4.98 -28.98
C HIS A 89 7.91 -4.19 -29.46
N GLN A 90 7.94 -2.87 -29.26
CA GLN A 90 9.10 -2.05 -29.60
C GLN A 90 10.34 -2.45 -28.78
N LEU A 91 10.19 -2.69 -27.48
CA LEU A 91 11.28 -3.15 -26.61
C LEU A 91 11.78 -4.52 -27.02
N THR A 92 10.88 -5.46 -27.32
CA THR A 92 11.24 -6.79 -27.83
C THR A 92 12.05 -6.68 -29.11
N SER A 93 11.59 -5.89 -30.08
CA SER A 93 12.28 -5.66 -31.34
C SER A 93 13.65 -5.01 -31.16
N LEU A 94 13.76 -4.03 -30.23
CA LEU A 94 15.04 -3.38 -29.93
C LEU A 94 16.05 -4.37 -29.30
N GLY A 95 15.59 -5.19 -28.34
CA GLY A 95 16.40 -6.24 -27.74
C GLY A 95 16.89 -7.28 -28.75
N GLU A 96 16.01 -7.72 -29.67
CA GLU A 96 16.40 -8.64 -30.74
C GLU A 96 17.42 -8.04 -31.70
N ARG A 97 17.28 -6.74 -32.05
CA ARG A 97 18.24 -6.03 -32.88
C ARG A 97 19.60 -5.93 -32.22
N LEU A 98 19.62 -5.56 -30.95
CA LEU A 98 20.86 -5.52 -30.16
C LEU A 98 21.54 -6.90 -30.13
N GLN A 99 20.79 -7.96 -29.81
CA GLN A 99 21.35 -9.31 -29.78
C GLN A 99 21.92 -9.76 -31.12
N LYS A 100 21.23 -9.46 -32.23
CA LYS A 100 21.72 -9.74 -33.57
C LYS A 100 22.99 -8.96 -33.89
N ALA A 101 23.08 -7.68 -33.49
CA ALA A 101 24.26 -6.85 -33.69
C ALA A 101 25.48 -7.36 -32.89
N VAL A 102 25.27 -7.78 -31.61
CA VAL A 102 26.30 -8.42 -30.78
C VAL A 102 26.81 -9.69 -31.43
N ASN A 103 25.90 -10.62 -31.78
CA ASN A 103 26.28 -11.89 -32.42
C ASN A 103 27.00 -11.69 -33.76
N LYS A 104 26.63 -10.64 -34.50
CA LYS A 104 27.34 -10.27 -35.74
C LYS A 104 28.75 -9.78 -35.46
N PHE A 105 28.89 -8.86 -34.52
CA PHE A 105 30.21 -8.35 -34.12
C PHE A 105 31.15 -9.48 -33.65
N GLU A 106 30.66 -10.37 -32.81
CA GLU A 106 31.43 -11.53 -32.31
C GLU A 106 31.97 -12.41 -33.49
N ARG A 107 31.17 -12.65 -34.51
CA ARG A 107 31.58 -13.45 -35.68
C ARG A 107 32.59 -12.73 -36.56
N ASP A 108 32.36 -11.45 -36.78
CA ASP A 108 33.11 -10.67 -37.79
C ASP A 108 34.36 -10.03 -37.15
N GLN A 109 34.51 -10.05 -35.83
CA GLN A 109 35.56 -9.32 -35.09
C GLN A 109 37.00 -9.63 -35.58
N ALA A 110 37.28 -10.88 -35.99
CA ALA A 110 38.63 -11.28 -36.45
C ALA A 110 39.02 -10.66 -37.77
N ASP A 111 38.00 -10.30 -38.59
CA ASP A 111 38.20 -9.74 -39.97
C ASP A 111 38.14 -8.20 -39.96
N LEU A 112 37.85 -7.56 -38.84
CA LEU A 112 37.74 -6.10 -38.73
C LEU A 112 39.08 -5.45 -38.43
N SER A 113 39.33 -4.31 -39.05
CA SER A 113 40.41 -3.42 -38.61
C SER A 113 40.11 -2.84 -37.23
N GLU A 114 41.12 -2.39 -36.47
CA GLU A 114 40.93 -1.81 -35.14
C GLU A 114 39.98 -0.60 -35.16
N ALA A 115 40.07 0.25 -36.23
CA ALA A 115 39.15 1.37 -36.38
C ALA A 115 37.70 0.91 -36.53
N GLN A 116 37.45 -0.10 -37.38
CA GLN A 116 36.13 -0.68 -37.61
C GLN A 116 35.59 -1.37 -36.35
N ALA A 117 36.44 -2.13 -35.65
CA ALA A 117 36.06 -2.80 -34.39
C ALA A 117 35.70 -1.78 -33.30
N SER A 118 36.46 -0.67 -33.21
CA SER A 118 36.19 0.41 -32.28
C SER A 118 34.85 1.09 -32.58
N GLU A 119 34.55 1.37 -33.85
CA GLU A 119 33.25 1.96 -34.24
C GLU A 119 32.09 1.01 -33.94
N ARG A 120 32.21 -0.27 -34.27
CA ARG A 120 31.16 -1.25 -33.92
C ARG A 120 30.92 -1.38 -32.44
N ARG A 121 31.96 -1.32 -31.58
CA ARG A 121 31.79 -1.32 -30.11
C ARG A 121 31.00 -0.09 -29.65
N ARG A 122 31.28 1.11 -30.21
CA ARG A 122 30.52 2.33 -29.90
C ARG A 122 29.04 2.21 -30.27
N GLU A 123 28.76 1.67 -31.49
CA GLU A 123 27.38 1.42 -31.93
C GLU A 123 26.64 0.47 -30.97
N LEU A 124 27.27 -0.63 -30.55
CA LEU A 124 26.68 -1.58 -29.61
C LEU A 124 26.41 -0.95 -28.23
N VAL A 125 27.33 -0.14 -27.72
CA VAL A 125 27.14 0.60 -26.47
C VAL A 125 25.97 1.58 -26.59
N ALA A 126 25.87 2.29 -27.73
CA ALA A 126 24.75 3.20 -27.96
C ALA A 126 23.41 2.46 -28.02
N MET A 127 23.34 1.31 -28.71
CA MET A 127 22.13 0.49 -28.77
C MET A 127 21.74 -0.09 -27.41
N ASP A 128 22.72 -0.53 -26.62
CA ASP A 128 22.45 -1.04 -25.27
C ASP A 128 21.92 0.08 -24.35
N ASN A 129 22.54 1.26 -24.39
CA ASN A 129 22.07 2.41 -23.62
C ASN A 129 20.62 2.79 -24.00
N GLU A 130 20.30 2.82 -25.30
CA GLU A 130 18.93 3.08 -25.77
C GLU A 130 17.95 2.01 -25.24
N PHE A 131 18.33 0.73 -25.33
CA PHE A 131 17.51 -0.37 -24.84
C PHE A 131 17.25 -0.26 -23.32
N GLN A 132 18.31 -0.02 -22.52
CA GLN A 132 18.18 0.12 -21.07
C GLN A 132 17.30 1.32 -20.69
N GLN A 133 17.49 2.46 -21.34
CA GLN A 133 16.69 3.66 -21.12
C GLN A 133 15.20 3.39 -21.43
N LYS A 134 14.90 2.83 -22.62
CA LYS A 134 13.53 2.52 -23.04
C LYS A 134 12.86 1.50 -22.12
N ARG A 135 13.62 0.51 -21.62
CA ARG A 135 13.13 -0.48 -20.67
C ARG A 135 12.79 0.15 -19.33
N GLN A 136 13.63 1.06 -18.83
CA GLN A 136 13.38 1.78 -17.59
C GLN A 136 12.14 2.68 -17.71
N GLU A 137 12.05 3.51 -18.77
CA GLU A 137 10.88 4.36 -19.03
C GLU A 137 9.58 3.53 -19.10
N PHE A 138 9.62 2.40 -19.80
CA PHE A 138 8.47 1.50 -19.88
C PHE A 138 8.05 0.96 -18.51
N GLN A 139 9.02 0.53 -17.69
CA GLN A 139 8.74 -0.04 -16.39
C GLN A 139 8.17 1.00 -15.42
N GLU A 140 8.72 2.22 -15.43
CA GLU A 140 8.25 3.34 -14.61
C GLU A 140 6.83 3.74 -14.99
N ASP A 141 6.55 3.94 -16.26
CA ASP A 141 5.23 4.31 -16.77
C ASP A 141 4.19 3.22 -16.48
N LEU A 142 4.54 1.95 -16.69
CA LEU A 142 3.65 0.83 -16.40
C LEU A 142 3.32 0.74 -14.90
N ASN A 143 4.31 0.95 -14.02
CA ASN A 143 4.09 0.94 -12.58
C ASN A 143 3.22 2.12 -12.14
N ASN A 144 3.46 3.31 -12.68
CA ASN A 144 2.66 4.50 -12.39
C ASN A 144 1.20 4.28 -12.83
N ARG A 145 1.00 3.79 -14.07
CA ARG A 145 -0.37 3.52 -14.57
C ARG A 145 -1.09 2.43 -13.77
N LYS A 146 -0.38 1.37 -13.35
CA LYS A 146 -0.95 0.36 -12.45
C LYS A 146 -1.39 0.95 -11.12
N ALA A 147 -0.57 1.83 -10.53
CA ALA A 147 -0.90 2.49 -9.28
C ALA A 147 -2.14 3.39 -9.41
N GLU A 148 -2.25 4.17 -10.51
CA GLU A 148 -3.41 5.02 -10.79
C GLU A 148 -4.71 4.20 -10.93
N GLU A 149 -4.67 3.10 -11.72
CA GLU A 149 -5.83 2.22 -11.91
C GLU A 149 -6.24 1.53 -10.59
N MET A 150 -5.24 1.09 -9.80
CA MET A 150 -5.48 0.51 -8.48
C MET A 150 -6.14 1.51 -7.52
N GLN A 151 -5.65 2.75 -7.48
CA GLN A 151 -6.24 3.81 -6.65
C GLN A 151 -7.69 4.11 -7.08
N ALA A 152 -7.94 4.24 -8.37
CA ALA A 152 -9.29 4.48 -8.88
C ALA A 152 -10.27 3.36 -8.51
N LEU A 153 -9.81 2.10 -8.57
CA LEU A 153 -10.62 0.94 -8.16
C LEU A 153 -10.87 0.94 -6.64
N LEU A 154 -9.85 1.24 -5.83
CA LEU A 154 -9.97 1.34 -4.38
C LEU A 154 -10.99 2.42 -3.97
N GLU A 155 -10.96 3.58 -4.61
CA GLU A 155 -11.94 4.64 -4.35
C GLU A 155 -13.38 4.21 -4.69
N ARG A 156 -13.57 3.50 -5.79
CA ARG A 156 -14.89 2.93 -6.14
C ARG A 156 -15.34 1.89 -5.11
N ALA A 157 -14.41 0.99 -4.70
CA ALA A 157 -14.68 -0.02 -3.68
C ALA A 157 -15.07 0.62 -2.34
N ASN A 158 -14.34 1.62 -1.88
CA ASN A 158 -14.64 2.35 -0.65
C ASN A 158 -16.04 2.99 -0.69
N ARG A 159 -16.41 3.63 -1.81
CA ARG A 159 -17.76 4.19 -1.96
C ARG A 159 -18.85 3.10 -1.91
N ALA A 160 -18.63 1.96 -2.54
CA ALA A 160 -19.57 0.85 -2.49
C ALA A 160 -19.70 0.27 -1.07
N VAL A 161 -18.58 0.08 -0.38
CA VAL A 161 -18.55 -0.39 1.02
C VAL A 161 -19.31 0.57 1.95
N ILE A 162 -19.10 1.88 1.83
CA ILE A 162 -19.80 2.89 2.64
C ILE A 162 -21.31 2.84 2.38
N ARG A 163 -21.74 2.72 1.12
CA ARG A 163 -23.19 2.59 0.80
C ARG A 163 -23.78 1.34 1.42
N ILE A 164 -23.12 0.21 1.28
CA ILE A 164 -23.58 -1.07 1.85
C ILE A 164 -23.63 -0.98 3.38
N ALA A 165 -22.60 -0.35 4.00
CA ALA A 165 -22.58 -0.16 5.44
C ALA A 165 -23.79 0.62 5.93
N ALA A 166 -24.11 1.73 5.25
CA ALA A 166 -25.26 2.57 5.60
C ALA A 166 -26.61 1.87 5.35
N GLN A 167 -26.74 1.15 4.24
CA GLN A 167 -27.99 0.46 3.88
C GLN A 167 -28.30 -0.72 4.78
N ASP A 168 -27.28 -1.49 5.15
CA ASP A 168 -27.45 -2.74 5.91
C ASP A 168 -27.21 -2.55 7.41
N GLY A 169 -26.82 -1.34 7.86
CA GLY A 169 -26.57 -1.04 9.25
C GLY A 169 -25.33 -1.76 9.82
N TYR A 170 -24.23 -1.78 9.06
CA TYR A 170 -22.93 -2.22 9.60
C TYR A 170 -22.29 -1.09 10.41
N ASP A 171 -21.81 -1.43 11.59
CA ASP A 171 -21.07 -0.51 12.45
C ASP A 171 -19.57 -0.50 12.13
N VAL A 172 -19.04 -1.65 11.68
CA VAL A 172 -17.63 -1.82 11.28
C VAL A 172 -17.52 -2.77 10.09
N ILE A 173 -16.68 -2.40 9.12
CA ILE A 173 -16.27 -3.30 8.04
C ILE A 173 -14.75 -3.42 8.08
N LEU A 174 -14.25 -4.65 8.18
CA LEU A 174 -12.85 -5.01 8.27
C LEU A 174 -12.33 -5.46 6.91
N GLN A 175 -11.04 -5.22 6.63
CA GLN A 175 -10.38 -5.64 5.40
C GLN A 175 -9.33 -6.74 5.66
N GLU A 176 -8.69 -6.73 6.82
CA GLU A 176 -7.67 -7.71 7.19
C GLU A 176 -8.06 -8.40 8.49
N VAL A 177 -8.19 -9.72 8.45
CA VAL A 177 -8.52 -10.55 9.60
C VAL A 177 -7.82 -11.90 9.52
N VAL A 178 -7.41 -12.43 10.66
CA VAL A 178 -6.81 -13.78 10.73
C VAL A 178 -7.88 -14.87 10.56
N PHE A 179 -9.08 -14.62 11.07
CA PHE A 179 -10.21 -15.54 10.97
C PHE A 179 -11.53 -14.78 10.96
N ILE A 180 -12.45 -15.22 10.11
CA ILE A 180 -13.82 -14.71 10.08
C ILE A 180 -14.81 -15.82 9.77
N LYS A 181 -15.98 -15.74 10.38
CA LYS A 181 -17.11 -16.62 10.02
C LYS A 181 -17.64 -16.24 8.64
N PRO A 182 -17.96 -17.23 7.78
CA PRO A 182 -18.44 -16.96 6.40
C PRO A 182 -19.63 -15.98 6.33
N GLN A 183 -20.52 -16.00 7.33
CA GLN A 183 -21.71 -15.14 7.40
C GLN A 183 -21.37 -13.64 7.52
N LEU A 184 -20.17 -13.30 7.98
CA LEU A 184 -19.70 -11.91 8.11
C LEU A 184 -18.98 -11.42 6.84
N ASN A 185 -18.70 -12.31 5.90
CA ASN A 185 -18.06 -11.96 4.64
C ASN A 185 -19.07 -11.36 3.67
N ILE A 186 -18.92 -10.08 3.36
CA ILE A 186 -19.78 -9.33 2.45
C ILE A 186 -19.10 -9.03 1.10
N THR A 187 -17.98 -9.69 0.80
CA THR A 187 -17.19 -9.44 -0.42
C THR A 187 -18.02 -9.59 -1.69
N ASP A 188 -18.82 -10.67 -1.78
CA ASP A 188 -19.67 -10.92 -2.96
C ASP A 188 -20.71 -9.81 -3.16
N LYS A 189 -21.25 -9.25 -2.07
CA LYS A 189 -22.18 -8.13 -2.13
C LYS A 189 -21.50 -6.85 -2.65
N VAL A 190 -20.27 -6.61 -2.21
CA VAL A 190 -19.47 -5.45 -2.68
C VAL A 190 -19.12 -5.63 -4.16
N ILE A 191 -18.73 -6.83 -4.60
CA ILE A 191 -18.47 -7.13 -6.02
C ILE A 191 -19.72 -6.86 -6.86
N ALA A 192 -20.87 -7.38 -6.44
CA ALA A 192 -22.13 -7.16 -7.15
C ALA A 192 -22.51 -5.68 -7.26
N GLU A 193 -22.29 -4.89 -6.20
CA GLU A 193 -22.54 -3.44 -6.20
C GLU A 193 -21.60 -2.69 -7.15
N LEU A 194 -20.30 -3.06 -7.16
CA LEU A 194 -19.30 -2.50 -8.08
C LEU A 194 -19.64 -2.83 -9.55
N ASP A 195 -20.08 -4.05 -9.81
CA ASP A 195 -20.42 -4.51 -11.16
C ASP A 195 -21.77 -3.96 -11.65
N ALA A 196 -22.65 -3.55 -10.74
CA ALA A 196 -23.88 -2.84 -11.09
C ALA A 196 -23.64 -1.38 -11.49
N GLY A 197 -22.43 -0.86 -11.32
CA GLY A 197 -22.04 0.50 -11.73
C GLY A 197 -22.67 1.62 -10.89
N ARG A 198 -23.05 1.31 -9.66
CA ARG A 198 -23.67 2.27 -8.71
C ARG A 198 -22.66 2.93 -7.78
#